data_63733db9e6f5b25ddeaedbe1ce352ee9
#
_entry.id   63733db9e6f5b25ddeaedbe1ce352ee9
#
_cell.length_a   1.000
_cell.length_b   1.000
_cell.length_c   1.000
_cell.angle_alpha   90.00
_cell.angle_beta   90.00
_cell.angle_gamma   90.00
#
_symmetry.space_group_name_H-M   'P 1'
#
loop_
_entity.id
_entity.type
_entity.pdbx_description
1 polymer ?
#
loop_
_entity_poly.entity_id
_entity_poly.type
_entity_poly.pdbx_seq_one_letter_code
_entity_poly.pdbx_strand_id
1 'polypeptide(L)'
;ASPDRDFPGRTADDVYVLYTGGTTGMPKGVMWRHEDVILGAMNSARANRPIDRIEQLGEEAVASAFRARLMSIGPMMHGGGQWIMGNAITAGGCFVLYTKKRFDAHDVWQLVADGVVTSVSTIGDAMARPLAEHLVAEPRPTYDLSMLFAIGNGGAPLSTGVREQIRAALPNVAILDSFGASETGAAGSRTDDGSAMSSPKFAMNTDTTVLSEDGRQCGVGEVGKLARSGNIPLGYFKDPVKTAET
;
A
#
# COMPACT_ATOMS: atom_id res chain seq x y z
N ALA A 1 -0.19 9.98 26.50
CA ALA A 1 -1.26 10.76 25.86
C ALA A 1 -2.49 10.72 26.77
N SER A 2 -3.13 11.87 27.01
CA SER A 2 -4.39 11.93 27.75
C SER A 2 -5.45 11.13 27.01
N PRO A 3 -6.32 10.35 27.70
CA PRO A 3 -7.51 9.77 27.11
C PRO A 3 -8.56 10.84 26.78
N ASP A 4 -8.42 12.04 27.32
CA ASP A 4 -9.35 13.14 27.07
C ASP A 4 -9.21 13.66 25.65
N ARG A 5 -10.31 13.67 24.92
CA ARG A 5 -10.39 14.20 23.55
C ARG A 5 -10.72 15.70 23.61
N ASP A 6 -9.78 16.49 24.09
CA ASP A 6 -9.91 17.95 24.15
C ASP A 6 -9.44 18.59 22.84
N PHE A 7 -10.11 18.24 21.75
CA PHE A 7 -9.90 18.83 20.42
C PHE A 7 -11.25 18.92 19.67
N PRO A 8 -11.38 19.87 18.74
CA PRO A 8 -12.59 19.98 17.92
C PRO A 8 -12.95 18.66 17.23
N GLY A 9 -14.25 18.41 17.06
CA GLY A 9 -14.71 17.23 16.31
C GLY A 9 -14.07 17.18 14.93
N ARG A 10 -13.67 15.99 14.50
CA ARG A 10 -13.13 15.77 13.14
C ARG A 10 -14.27 15.77 12.13
N THR A 11 -13.97 16.29 10.94
CA THR A 11 -14.90 16.35 9.82
C THR A 11 -14.34 15.64 8.60
N ALA A 12 -15.18 15.34 7.63
CA ALA A 12 -14.79 14.81 6.33
C ALA A 12 -13.82 15.74 5.58
N ASP A 13 -13.93 17.05 5.83
CA ASP A 13 -13.16 18.10 5.16
C ASP A 13 -11.83 18.44 5.85
N ASP A 14 -11.53 17.87 7.02
CA ASP A 14 -10.21 18.02 7.64
C ASP A 14 -9.13 17.55 6.66
N VAL A 15 -7.98 18.23 6.68
CA VAL A 15 -6.91 17.98 5.70
C VAL A 15 -5.82 17.10 6.29
N TYR A 16 -5.55 16.00 5.63
CA TYR A 16 -4.37 15.17 5.81
C TYR A 16 -3.30 15.58 4.81
N VAL A 17 -2.10 15.92 5.27
CA VAL A 17 -0.98 16.33 4.41
C VAL A 17 0.12 15.28 4.46
N LEU A 18 0.42 14.69 3.31
CA LEU A 18 1.50 13.72 3.14
C LEU A 18 2.65 14.34 2.36
N TYR A 19 3.82 14.47 2.98
CA TYR A 19 5.01 14.96 2.29
C TYR A 19 5.68 13.85 1.49
N THR A 20 5.95 14.14 0.22
CA THR A 20 6.67 13.23 -0.69
C THR A 20 8.14 13.59 -0.74
N GLY A 21 9.01 12.59 -0.81
CA GLY A 21 10.41 12.80 -1.18
C GLY A 21 10.50 13.12 -2.67
N GLY A 22 10.68 14.39 -3.02
CA GLY A 22 10.83 14.79 -4.43
C GLY A 22 12.15 14.27 -5.01
N THR A 23 12.11 13.65 -6.17
CA THR A 23 13.31 13.26 -6.94
C THR A 23 14.02 14.46 -7.56
N THR A 24 13.38 15.63 -7.61
CA THR A 24 13.82 16.82 -8.36
C THR A 24 13.72 18.12 -7.58
N GLY A 25 13.59 18.10 -6.23
CA GLY A 25 13.45 19.35 -5.47
C GLY A 25 13.01 19.15 -4.02
N MET A 26 12.52 20.22 -3.42
CA MET A 26 11.99 20.18 -2.04
C MET A 26 10.78 19.24 -1.93
N PRO A 27 10.63 18.54 -0.78
CA PRO A 27 9.46 17.71 -0.53
C PRO A 27 8.16 18.50 -0.69
N LYS A 28 7.16 17.89 -1.32
CA LYS A 28 5.84 18.49 -1.54
C LYS A 28 4.81 17.85 -0.62
N GLY A 29 3.95 18.66 -0.03
CA GLY A 29 2.85 18.20 0.79
C GLY A 29 1.61 17.92 -0.05
N VAL A 30 1.29 16.66 -0.31
CA VAL A 30 0.04 16.26 -0.97
C VAL A 30 -1.11 16.36 0.02
N MET A 31 -2.11 17.16 -0.29
CA MET A 31 -3.26 17.41 0.57
C MET A 31 -4.43 16.51 0.18
N TRP A 32 -4.96 15.78 1.15
CA TRP A 32 -6.18 14.98 1.00
C TRP A 32 -7.23 15.44 2.00
N ARG A 33 -8.51 15.47 1.62
CA ARG A 33 -9.58 15.48 2.62
C ARG A 33 -9.55 14.15 3.38
N HIS A 34 -9.94 14.16 4.65
CA HIS A 34 -9.98 12.93 5.47
C HIS A 34 -10.84 11.85 4.83
N GLU A 35 -12.01 12.20 4.31
CA GLU A 35 -12.88 11.25 3.63
C GLU A 35 -12.22 10.65 2.40
N ASP A 36 -11.63 11.50 1.55
CA ASP A 36 -11.00 11.06 0.30
C ASP A 36 -9.79 10.15 0.54
N VAL A 37 -8.94 10.44 1.53
CA VAL A 37 -7.80 9.55 1.83
C VAL A 37 -8.26 8.22 2.41
N ILE A 38 -9.31 8.21 3.22
CA ILE A 38 -9.85 6.97 3.80
C ILE A 38 -10.46 6.10 2.68
N LEU A 39 -11.31 6.66 1.85
CA LEU A 39 -11.99 5.91 0.78
C LEU A 39 -11.05 5.59 -0.39
N GLY A 40 -10.17 6.51 -0.77
CA GLY A 40 -9.33 6.41 -1.96
C GLY A 40 -7.97 5.70 -1.74
N ALA A 41 -7.35 5.85 -0.57
CA ALA A 41 -6.01 5.32 -0.31
C ALA A 41 -5.95 4.30 0.83
N MET A 42 -6.68 4.52 1.92
CA MET A 42 -6.66 3.65 3.11
C MET A 42 -7.71 2.53 3.06
N ASN A 43 -8.31 2.29 1.90
CA ASN A 43 -9.29 1.24 1.63
C ASN A 43 -8.94 0.44 0.36
N SER A 44 -7.71 0.48 -0.08
CA SER A 44 -7.24 -0.14 -1.33
C SER A 44 -7.40 -1.67 -1.37
N ALA A 45 -7.44 -2.34 -0.22
CA ALA A 45 -7.72 -3.77 -0.14
C ALA A 45 -9.13 -4.15 -0.67
N ARG A 46 -10.00 -3.16 -0.87
CA ARG A 46 -11.38 -3.31 -1.38
C ARG A 46 -11.58 -2.68 -2.76
N ALA A 47 -10.50 -2.45 -3.52
CA ALA A 47 -10.54 -1.79 -4.82
C ALA A 47 -11.57 -2.35 -5.82
N ASN A 48 -11.93 -3.64 -5.67
CA ASN A 48 -12.96 -4.32 -6.48
C ASN A 48 -14.36 -4.28 -5.84
N ARG A 49 -14.51 -3.64 -4.68
CA ARG A 49 -15.77 -3.48 -3.94
C ARG A 49 -15.85 -2.03 -3.47
N PRO A 50 -16.22 -1.11 -4.37
CA PRO A 50 -16.25 0.31 -4.04
C PRO A 50 -17.16 0.56 -2.83
N ILE A 51 -16.66 1.38 -1.93
CA ILE A 51 -17.37 1.88 -0.76
C ILE A 51 -17.54 3.37 -0.95
N ASP A 52 -18.77 3.82 -0.92
CA ASP A 52 -19.12 5.20 -1.22
C ASP A 52 -19.26 6.07 0.03
N ARG A 53 -19.37 5.44 1.21
CA ARG A 53 -19.59 6.13 2.49
C ARG A 53 -18.74 5.50 3.60
N ILE A 54 -18.20 6.35 4.48
CA ILE A 54 -17.35 5.91 5.60
C ILE A 54 -18.09 4.95 6.54
N GLU A 55 -19.39 5.13 6.76
CA GLU A 55 -20.22 4.28 7.63
C GLU A 55 -20.21 2.82 7.16
N GLN A 56 -20.19 2.59 5.84
CA GLN A 56 -20.11 1.24 5.27
C GLN A 56 -18.83 0.50 5.66
N LEU A 57 -17.72 1.22 5.87
CA LEU A 57 -16.47 0.62 6.37
C LEU A 57 -16.68 -0.02 7.74
N GLY A 58 -17.37 0.69 8.64
CA GLY A 58 -17.69 0.19 9.97
C GLY A 58 -18.61 -1.02 9.93
N GLU A 59 -19.66 -0.96 9.12
CA GLU A 59 -20.63 -2.05 8.93
C GLU A 59 -19.93 -3.32 8.42
N GLU A 60 -19.11 -3.20 7.37
CA GLU A 60 -18.36 -4.32 6.82
C GLU A 60 -17.28 -4.84 7.76
N ALA A 61 -16.60 -3.94 8.49
CA ALA A 61 -15.63 -4.34 9.50
C ALA A 61 -16.26 -5.20 10.60
N VAL A 62 -17.46 -4.84 11.04
CA VAL A 62 -18.22 -5.64 12.03
C VAL A 62 -18.68 -6.97 11.44
N ALA A 63 -19.20 -6.97 10.22
CA ALA A 63 -19.71 -8.16 9.55
C ALA A 63 -18.60 -9.18 9.14
N SER A 64 -17.36 -8.72 8.99
CA SER A 64 -16.26 -9.58 8.58
C SER A 64 -15.89 -10.58 9.68
N ALA A 65 -15.91 -11.87 9.37
CA ALA A 65 -15.39 -12.92 10.25
C ALA A 65 -13.85 -12.97 10.26
N PHE A 66 -13.20 -12.47 9.21
CA PHE A 66 -11.75 -12.45 9.07
C PHE A 66 -11.18 -11.12 9.58
N ARG A 67 -10.17 -11.20 10.43
CA ARG A 67 -9.46 -10.06 10.99
C ARG A 67 -8.04 -10.03 10.42
N ALA A 68 -7.83 -9.24 9.38
CA ALA A 68 -6.52 -9.06 8.78
C ALA A 68 -5.52 -8.50 9.79
N ARG A 69 -4.32 -9.06 9.83
CA ARG A 69 -3.20 -8.56 10.62
C ARG A 69 -2.11 -8.13 9.64
N LEU A 70 -2.11 -6.84 9.31
CA LEU A 70 -1.25 -6.28 8.28
C LEU A 70 0.00 -5.69 8.90
N MET A 71 1.12 -5.84 8.23
CA MET A 71 2.40 -5.25 8.60
C MET A 71 3.00 -4.53 7.40
N SER A 72 3.56 -3.35 7.62
CA SER A 72 4.42 -2.68 6.65
C SER A 72 5.82 -2.54 7.25
N ILE A 73 6.84 -2.95 6.52
CA ILE A 73 8.23 -2.69 6.87
C ILE A 73 8.75 -1.39 6.26
N GLY A 74 7.95 -0.76 5.38
CA GLY A 74 8.21 0.57 4.88
C GLY A 74 8.05 1.64 5.97
N PRO A 75 8.79 2.78 5.87
CA PRO A 75 8.73 3.84 6.86
C PRO A 75 7.32 4.44 7.00
N MET A 76 6.87 4.66 8.24
CA MET A 76 5.56 5.27 8.54
C MET A 76 5.47 6.76 8.16
N MET A 77 6.57 7.39 7.77
CA MET A 77 6.56 8.74 7.21
C MET A 77 6.08 8.78 5.74
N HIS A 78 6.02 7.63 5.05
CA HIS A 78 5.54 7.51 3.67
C HIS A 78 4.11 6.99 3.60
N GLY A 79 3.37 7.40 2.56
CA GLY A 79 2.00 6.99 2.31
C GLY A 79 1.82 5.48 2.31
N GLY A 80 2.74 4.74 1.69
CA GLY A 80 2.66 3.27 1.66
C GLY A 80 2.54 2.63 3.04
N GLY A 81 3.34 3.06 4.04
CA GLY A 81 3.23 2.56 5.40
C GLY A 81 1.92 2.97 6.09
N GLN A 82 1.57 4.26 5.98
CA GLN A 82 0.35 4.81 6.58
C GLN A 82 -0.93 4.23 5.98
N TRP A 83 -0.95 3.98 4.68
CA TRP A 83 -2.13 3.42 4.00
C TRP A 83 -2.33 1.95 4.32
N ILE A 84 -1.27 1.15 4.48
CA ILE A 84 -1.39 -0.22 4.98
C ILE A 84 -1.95 -0.23 6.40
N MET A 85 -1.53 0.71 7.26
CA MET A 85 -2.13 0.89 8.58
C MET A 85 -3.61 1.26 8.47
N GLY A 86 -3.94 2.23 7.63
CA GLY A 86 -5.32 2.62 7.35
C GLY A 86 -6.16 1.45 6.87
N ASN A 87 -5.66 0.67 5.90
CA ASN A 87 -6.34 -0.55 5.41
C ASN A 87 -6.59 -1.58 6.53
N ALA A 88 -5.65 -1.77 7.45
CA ALA A 88 -5.85 -2.66 8.59
C ALA A 88 -7.00 -2.19 9.48
N ILE A 89 -7.02 -0.89 9.81
CA ILE A 89 -8.02 -0.28 10.69
C ILE A 89 -9.41 -0.29 10.04
N THR A 90 -9.51 0.16 8.79
CA THR A 90 -10.79 0.22 8.06
C THR A 90 -11.39 -1.17 7.80
N ALA A 91 -10.55 -2.20 7.75
CA ALA A 91 -11.00 -3.59 7.67
C ALA A 91 -11.37 -4.22 9.03
N GLY A 92 -11.32 -3.46 10.12
CA GLY A 92 -11.55 -3.99 11.47
C GLY A 92 -10.48 -4.96 11.94
N GLY A 93 -9.29 -4.88 11.35
CA GLY A 93 -8.15 -5.74 11.62
C GLY A 93 -7.13 -5.10 12.58
N CYS A 94 -5.89 -5.54 12.50
CA CYS A 94 -4.78 -5.08 13.32
C CYS A 94 -3.60 -4.67 12.44
N PHE A 95 -2.94 -3.58 12.78
CA PHE A 95 -1.65 -3.22 12.19
C PHE A 95 -0.52 -3.59 13.13
N VAL A 96 0.41 -4.42 12.64
CA VAL A 96 1.62 -4.82 13.38
C VAL A 96 2.75 -3.88 12.99
N LEU A 97 3.26 -3.14 13.97
CA LEU A 97 4.26 -2.08 13.73
C LEU A 97 5.67 -2.58 14.01
N TYR A 98 6.54 -2.52 13.00
CA TYR A 98 7.97 -2.73 13.16
C TYR A 98 8.63 -1.47 13.75
N THR A 99 9.14 -1.56 14.98
CA THR A 99 9.64 -0.39 15.74
C THR A 99 11.16 -0.34 15.86
N LYS A 100 11.89 -1.31 15.28
CA LYS A 100 13.35 -1.32 15.33
C LYS A 100 13.93 -0.19 14.47
N LYS A 101 15.04 0.40 14.91
CA LYS A 101 15.71 1.50 14.18
C LYS A 101 16.41 1.05 12.90
N ARG A 102 16.78 -0.22 12.81
CA ARG A 102 17.45 -0.82 11.65
C ARG A 102 16.61 -1.97 11.16
N PHE A 103 16.57 -2.14 9.84
CA PHE A 103 15.97 -3.30 9.23
C PHE A 103 16.83 -4.53 9.52
N ASP A 104 16.21 -5.59 10.01
CA ASP A 104 16.79 -6.89 10.23
C ASP A 104 15.78 -7.97 9.85
N ALA A 105 16.18 -8.91 9.00
CA ALA A 105 15.27 -9.92 8.46
C ALA A 105 14.80 -10.91 9.53
N HIS A 106 15.66 -11.28 10.48
CA HIS A 106 15.28 -12.14 11.61
C HIS A 106 14.22 -11.45 12.47
N ASP A 107 14.45 -10.21 12.87
CA ASP A 107 13.51 -9.42 13.67
C ASP A 107 12.15 -9.26 12.96
N VAL A 108 12.15 -9.07 11.63
CA VAL A 108 10.92 -8.98 10.84
C VAL A 108 10.16 -10.30 10.88
N TRP A 109 10.81 -11.44 10.58
CA TRP A 109 10.14 -12.74 10.57
C TRP A 109 9.69 -13.18 11.95
N GLN A 110 10.45 -12.88 12.99
CA GLN A 110 10.03 -13.11 14.36
C GLN A 110 8.76 -12.31 14.68
N LEU A 111 8.71 -11.03 14.30
CA LEU A 111 7.53 -10.21 14.51
C LEU A 111 6.33 -10.66 13.67
N VAL A 112 6.57 -11.20 12.48
CA VAL A 112 5.51 -11.81 11.64
C VAL A 112 4.90 -13.02 12.34
N ALA A 113 5.73 -13.90 12.90
CA ALA A 113 5.29 -15.06 13.65
C ALA A 113 4.56 -14.67 14.93
N ASP A 114 5.19 -13.88 15.80
CA ASP A 114 4.62 -13.44 17.09
C ASP A 114 3.35 -12.62 16.93
N GLY A 115 3.32 -11.77 15.91
CA GLY A 115 2.18 -10.93 15.55
C GLY A 115 1.07 -11.66 14.81
N VAL A 116 1.26 -12.95 14.45
CA VAL A 116 0.31 -13.74 13.64
C VAL A 116 -0.09 -12.95 12.39
N VAL A 117 0.92 -12.38 11.70
CA VAL A 117 0.71 -11.47 10.57
C VAL A 117 0.17 -12.25 9.37
N THR A 118 -0.85 -11.70 8.75
CA THR A 118 -1.52 -12.31 7.60
C THR A 118 -1.00 -11.78 6.25
N SER A 119 -0.47 -10.55 6.24
CA SER A 119 0.17 -9.96 5.06
C SER A 119 1.26 -8.97 5.45
N VAL A 120 2.42 -9.07 4.79
CA VAL A 120 3.56 -8.15 4.95
C VAL A 120 3.72 -7.32 3.69
N SER A 121 3.83 -6.00 3.83
CA SER A 121 4.12 -5.09 2.71
C SER A 121 5.59 -4.71 2.67
N THR A 122 6.20 -4.84 1.48
CA THR A 122 7.61 -4.56 1.18
C THR A 122 7.75 -3.43 0.14
N ILE A 123 8.96 -2.90 -0.03
CA ILE A 123 9.31 -1.92 -1.05
C ILE A 123 10.46 -2.47 -1.90
N GLY A 124 10.11 -3.16 -2.97
CA GLY A 124 11.03 -3.74 -3.94
C GLY A 124 12.07 -4.68 -3.35
N ASP A 125 13.09 -4.96 -4.14
CA ASP A 125 14.18 -5.86 -3.78
C ASP A 125 14.93 -5.44 -2.52
N ALA A 126 15.05 -4.14 -2.25
CA ALA A 126 15.80 -3.64 -1.11
C ALA A 126 15.32 -4.20 0.24
N MET A 127 14.02 -4.47 0.35
CA MET A 127 13.43 -5.08 1.55
C MET A 127 13.10 -6.55 1.37
N ALA A 128 12.60 -6.94 0.21
CA ALA A 128 12.15 -8.30 -0.02
C ALA A 128 13.29 -9.31 -0.17
N ARG A 129 14.43 -8.90 -0.77
CA ARG A 129 15.57 -9.78 -0.96
C ARG A 129 16.16 -10.29 0.35
N PRO A 130 16.55 -9.43 1.32
CA PRO A 130 17.09 -9.92 2.59
C PRO A 130 16.09 -10.81 3.36
N LEU A 131 14.79 -10.55 3.23
CA LEU A 131 13.76 -11.42 3.83
C LEU A 131 13.75 -12.81 3.19
N ALA A 132 13.78 -12.88 1.86
CA ALA A 132 13.81 -14.14 1.14
C ALA A 132 15.10 -14.92 1.41
N GLU A 133 16.25 -14.27 1.32
CA GLU A 133 17.56 -14.88 1.59
C GLU A 133 17.67 -15.43 3.00
N HIS A 134 17.11 -14.74 4.00
CA HIS A 134 17.10 -15.20 5.38
C HIS A 134 16.32 -16.51 5.56
N LEU A 135 15.19 -16.68 4.89
CA LEU A 135 14.38 -17.90 4.98
C LEU A 135 15.03 -19.14 4.35
N VAL A 136 15.96 -18.94 3.41
CA VAL A 136 16.66 -20.03 2.73
C VAL A 136 18.11 -20.22 3.22
N ALA A 137 18.57 -19.38 4.18
CA ALA A 137 19.90 -19.49 4.79
C ALA A 137 20.05 -20.81 5.57
N GLU A 138 21.29 -21.29 5.66
CA GLU A 138 21.61 -22.47 6.46
C GLU A 138 22.37 -22.06 7.75
N PRO A 139 21.99 -22.56 8.93
CA PRO A 139 20.82 -23.43 9.17
C PRO A 139 19.51 -22.67 8.95
N ARG A 140 18.49 -23.34 8.42
CA ARG A 140 17.19 -22.72 8.16
C ARG A 140 16.55 -22.23 9.45
N PRO A 141 16.18 -20.94 9.54
CA PRO A 141 15.46 -20.43 10.69
C PRO A 141 14.03 -21.03 10.71
N THR A 142 13.49 -21.22 11.91
CA THR A 142 12.14 -21.76 12.10
C THR A 142 11.23 -20.68 12.66
N TYR A 143 10.19 -20.33 11.88
CA TYR A 143 9.14 -19.38 12.26
C TYR A 143 7.78 -20.02 12.00
N ASP A 144 6.79 -19.75 12.84
CA ASP A 144 5.40 -20.08 12.53
C ASP A 144 4.81 -19.00 11.61
N LEU A 145 4.84 -19.27 10.32
CA LEU A 145 4.30 -18.40 9.27
C LEU A 145 2.98 -18.95 8.69
N SER A 146 2.32 -19.85 9.40
CA SER A 146 1.11 -20.54 8.92
C SER A 146 -0.06 -19.60 8.59
N MET A 147 -0.09 -18.42 9.22
CA MET A 147 -1.12 -17.41 8.98
C MET A 147 -0.73 -16.39 7.91
N LEU A 148 0.50 -16.43 7.40
CA LEU A 148 0.94 -15.53 6.34
C LEU A 148 0.44 -16.05 4.98
N PHE A 149 -0.41 -15.30 4.29
CA PHE A 149 -0.93 -15.68 2.98
C PHE A 149 -0.52 -14.70 1.86
N ALA A 150 0.03 -13.52 2.18
CA ALA A 150 0.47 -12.58 1.15
C ALA A 150 1.73 -11.81 1.54
N ILE A 151 2.56 -11.56 0.53
CA ILE A 151 3.60 -10.54 0.55
C ILE A 151 3.21 -9.47 -0.48
N GLY A 152 2.86 -8.29 0.02
CA GLY A 152 2.61 -7.12 -0.79
C GLY A 152 3.91 -6.44 -1.22
N ASN A 153 3.94 -5.91 -2.41
CA ASN A 153 5.04 -5.09 -2.91
C ASN A 153 4.52 -3.84 -3.62
N GLY A 154 5.15 -2.71 -3.37
CA GLY A 154 4.82 -1.44 -4.02
C GLY A 154 5.95 -0.44 -3.90
N GLY A 155 5.86 0.67 -4.64
CA GLY A 155 6.84 1.76 -4.60
C GLY A 155 8.18 1.49 -5.30
N ALA A 156 8.57 0.22 -5.49
CA ALA A 156 9.74 -0.20 -6.27
C ALA A 156 9.53 -1.58 -6.89
N PRO A 157 10.20 -1.89 -8.00
CA PRO A 157 10.10 -3.21 -8.64
C PRO A 157 10.63 -4.34 -7.74
N LEU A 158 9.98 -5.49 -7.84
CA LEU A 158 10.44 -6.75 -7.29
C LEU A 158 10.97 -7.61 -8.44
N SER A 159 12.24 -7.97 -8.40
CA SER A 159 12.89 -8.74 -9.46
C SER A 159 12.40 -10.19 -9.52
N THR A 160 12.52 -10.82 -10.69
CA THR A 160 12.16 -12.24 -10.90
C THR A 160 12.91 -13.15 -9.94
N GLY A 161 14.21 -12.95 -9.74
CA GLY A 161 15.00 -13.79 -8.84
C GLY A 161 14.53 -13.73 -7.38
N VAL A 162 14.16 -12.54 -6.89
CA VAL A 162 13.61 -12.41 -5.53
C VAL A 162 12.22 -13.06 -5.43
N ARG A 163 11.39 -12.96 -6.47
CA ARG A 163 10.09 -13.67 -6.51
C ARG A 163 10.26 -15.18 -6.44
N GLU A 164 11.21 -15.72 -7.18
CA GLU A 164 11.53 -17.15 -7.17
C GLU A 164 12.02 -17.62 -5.80
N GLN A 165 12.87 -16.84 -5.14
CA GLN A 165 13.31 -17.12 -3.77
C GLN A 165 12.13 -17.11 -2.78
N ILE A 166 11.24 -16.11 -2.85
CA ILE A 166 10.05 -16.03 -2.01
C ILE A 166 9.15 -17.26 -2.24
N ARG A 167 8.87 -17.62 -3.50
CA ARG A 167 8.04 -18.79 -3.81
C ARG A 167 8.67 -20.11 -3.32
N ALA A 168 9.99 -20.25 -3.45
CA ALA A 168 10.70 -21.43 -2.97
C ALA A 168 10.64 -21.55 -1.43
N ALA A 169 10.73 -20.42 -0.71
CA ALA A 169 10.67 -20.40 0.74
C ALA A 169 9.23 -20.49 1.28
N LEU A 170 8.27 -19.87 0.58
CA LEU A 170 6.88 -19.68 1.00
C LEU A 170 5.90 -20.05 -0.14
N PRO A 171 5.79 -21.33 -0.50
CA PRO A 171 5.06 -21.76 -1.69
C PRO A 171 3.55 -21.48 -1.65
N ASN A 172 2.98 -21.29 -0.46
CA ASN A 172 1.54 -21.00 -0.27
C ASN A 172 1.24 -19.51 -0.08
N VAL A 173 2.25 -18.64 -0.20
CA VAL A 173 2.10 -17.20 0.00
C VAL A 173 2.01 -16.49 -1.34
N ALA A 174 0.94 -15.72 -1.54
CA ALA A 174 0.77 -14.92 -2.76
C ALA A 174 1.70 -13.70 -2.76
N ILE A 175 2.24 -13.35 -3.92
CA ILE A 175 2.95 -12.08 -4.12
C ILE A 175 1.99 -11.11 -4.81
N LEU A 176 1.72 -9.99 -4.16
CA LEU A 176 0.79 -8.96 -4.61
C LEU A 176 1.55 -7.70 -4.94
N ASP A 177 1.66 -7.34 -6.22
CA ASP A 177 2.23 -6.05 -6.61
C ASP A 177 1.16 -4.98 -6.69
N SER A 178 1.51 -3.76 -6.31
CA SER A 178 0.70 -2.57 -6.53
C SER A 178 1.56 -1.43 -7.04
N PHE A 179 0.95 -0.54 -7.79
CA PHE A 179 1.55 0.73 -8.16
C PHE A 179 0.61 1.89 -7.81
N GLY A 180 1.19 3.05 -7.61
CA GLY A 180 0.49 4.27 -7.26
C GLY A 180 1.46 5.36 -6.84
N ALA A 181 0.93 6.48 -6.40
CA ALA A 181 1.69 7.62 -5.93
C ALA A 181 0.97 8.28 -4.76
N SER A 182 1.65 9.20 -4.05
CA SER A 182 0.99 9.98 -3.00
C SER A 182 -0.17 10.81 -3.54
N GLU A 183 -0.11 11.15 -4.82
CA GLU A 183 -1.10 11.91 -5.58
C GLU A 183 -2.28 11.08 -6.08
N THR A 184 -2.16 9.76 -6.10
CA THR A 184 -3.21 8.89 -6.65
C THR A 184 -3.72 7.84 -5.68
N GLY A 185 -3.03 7.58 -4.58
CA GLY A 185 -3.24 6.32 -3.86
C GLY A 185 -2.80 5.13 -4.70
N ALA A 186 -3.32 3.94 -4.40
CA ALA A 186 -3.11 2.75 -5.22
C ALA A 186 -3.91 2.87 -6.52
N ALA A 187 -3.23 2.85 -7.66
CA ALA A 187 -3.84 3.01 -8.99
C ALA A 187 -4.11 1.66 -9.68
N GLY A 188 -3.42 0.61 -9.30
CA GLY A 188 -3.64 -0.73 -9.80
C GLY A 188 -2.83 -1.79 -9.07
N SER A 189 -3.19 -3.05 -9.32
CA SER A 189 -2.56 -4.19 -8.66
C SER A 189 -2.49 -5.41 -9.59
N ARG A 190 -1.66 -6.36 -9.24
CA ARG A 190 -1.63 -7.70 -9.82
C ARG A 190 -1.26 -8.74 -8.76
N THR A 191 -1.77 -9.94 -8.93
CA THR A 191 -1.24 -11.13 -8.25
C THR A 191 -0.21 -11.78 -9.15
N ASP A 192 0.94 -12.13 -8.61
CA ASP A 192 1.97 -12.85 -9.33
C ASP A 192 1.57 -14.31 -9.49
N ASP A 193 1.34 -14.75 -10.73
CA ASP A 193 0.94 -16.10 -11.10
C ASP A 193 2.11 -17.04 -11.47
N GLY A 194 3.34 -16.54 -11.32
CA GLY A 194 4.55 -17.31 -11.66
C GLY A 194 4.95 -17.25 -13.12
N SER A 195 4.17 -16.60 -13.99
CA SER A 195 4.54 -16.46 -15.40
C SER A 195 5.77 -15.56 -15.58
N ALA A 196 6.69 -15.97 -16.46
CA ALA A 196 7.80 -15.13 -16.87
C ALA A 196 7.28 -13.99 -17.75
N MET A 197 7.23 -12.78 -17.19
CA MET A 197 6.76 -11.61 -17.94
C MET A 197 7.91 -10.64 -18.21
N SER A 198 8.10 -10.31 -19.47
CA SER A 198 9.03 -9.25 -19.89
C SER A 198 8.58 -7.86 -19.41
N SER A 199 7.29 -7.67 -19.17
CA SER A 199 6.70 -6.45 -18.63
C SER A 199 5.49 -6.79 -17.75
N PRO A 200 5.43 -6.32 -16.49
CA PRO A 200 4.30 -6.59 -15.61
C PRO A 200 3.04 -5.87 -16.12
N LYS A 201 1.94 -6.61 -16.22
CA LYS A 201 0.62 -6.03 -16.49
C LYS A 201 -0.15 -5.90 -15.19
N PHE A 202 -0.65 -4.71 -14.92
CA PHE A 202 -1.48 -4.44 -13.75
C PHE A 202 -2.93 -4.30 -14.17
N ALA A 203 -3.83 -4.83 -13.36
CA ALA A 203 -5.24 -4.46 -13.44
C ALA A 203 -5.38 -3.07 -12.78
N MET A 204 -5.88 -2.10 -13.53
CA MET A 204 -6.16 -0.77 -13.01
C MET A 204 -7.43 -0.79 -12.16
N ASN A 205 -7.46 0.03 -11.13
CA ASN A 205 -8.67 0.28 -10.37
C ASN A 205 -9.74 0.96 -11.25
N THR A 206 -11.00 0.84 -10.88
CA THR A 206 -12.13 1.36 -11.65
C THR A 206 -12.11 2.89 -11.84
N ASP A 207 -11.47 3.60 -10.92
CA ASP A 207 -11.29 5.06 -10.92
C ASP A 207 -9.97 5.52 -11.58
N THR A 208 -9.24 4.59 -12.19
CA THR A 208 -7.94 4.84 -12.82
C THR A 208 -8.04 4.65 -14.33
N THR A 209 -7.52 5.59 -15.10
CA THR A 209 -7.49 5.54 -16.57
C THR A 209 -6.17 6.08 -17.12
N VAL A 210 -5.97 5.94 -18.43
CA VAL A 210 -4.84 6.55 -19.16
C VAL A 210 -5.41 7.57 -20.14
N LEU A 211 -4.93 8.80 -20.08
CA LEU A 211 -5.34 9.90 -20.94
C LEU A 211 -4.22 10.28 -21.90
N SER A 212 -4.57 10.53 -23.14
CA SER A 212 -3.70 11.15 -24.13
C SER A 212 -3.46 12.65 -23.80
N GLU A 213 -2.56 13.30 -24.52
CA GLU A 213 -2.23 14.71 -24.28
C GLU A 213 -3.42 15.67 -24.47
N ASP A 214 -4.36 15.31 -25.33
CA ASP A 214 -5.61 16.04 -25.58
C ASP A 214 -6.74 15.70 -24.59
N GLY A 215 -6.45 14.89 -23.56
CA GLY A 215 -7.40 14.51 -22.51
C GLY A 215 -8.39 13.39 -22.90
N ARG A 216 -8.23 12.75 -24.05
CA ARG A 216 -9.02 11.59 -24.45
C ARG A 216 -8.54 10.33 -23.72
N GLN A 217 -9.45 9.44 -23.37
CA GLN A 217 -9.09 8.12 -22.86
C GLN A 217 -8.34 7.32 -23.93
N CYS A 218 -7.16 6.80 -23.59
CA CYS A 218 -6.35 5.97 -24.45
C CYS A 218 -6.99 4.59 -24.68
N GLY A 219 -6.84 4.08 -25.90
CA GLY A 219 -7.16 2.69 -26.24
C GLY A 219 -6.02 1.73 -25.85
N VAL A 220 -6.26 0.42 -26.05
CA VAL A 220 -5.26 -0.61 -25.79
C VAL A 220 -4.05 -0.43 -26.68
N GLY A 221 -2.86 -0.36 -26.10
CA GLY A 221 -1.59 -0.16 -26.80
C GLY A 221 -1.19 1.30 -26.99
N GLU A 222 -2.05 2.25 -26.65
CA GLU A 222 -1.71 3.68 -26.64
C GLU A 222 -0.99 4.08 -25.36
N VAL A 223 -0.01 4.96 -25.47
CA VAL A 223 0.74 5.54 -24.33
C VAL A 223 0.13 6.88 -23.96
N GLY A 224 -0.03 7.12 -22.67
CA GLY A 224 -0.56 8.38 -22.15
C GLY A 224 -0.21 8.60 -20.71
N LYS A 225 -0.84 9.61 -20.08
CA LYS A 225 -0.68 9.94 -18.67
C LYS A 225 -1.68 9.15 -17.84
N LEU A 226 -1.20 8.60 -16.71
CA LEU A 226 -2.08 7.99 -15.72
C LEU A 226 -2.92 9.07 -15.07
N ALA A 227 -4.22 8.87 -15.04
CA ALA A 227 -5.18 9.75 -14.41
C ALA A 227 -6.09 9.00 -13.45
N ARG A 228 -6.53 9.67 -12.42
CA ARG A 228 -7.46 9.14 -11.44
C ARG A 228 -8.61 10.11 -11.21
N SER A 229 -9.79 9.57 -10.95
CA SER A 229 -11.02 10.31 -10.61
C SER A 229 -11.56 9.89 -9.23
N GLY A 230 -12.64 10.54 -8.80
CA GLY A 230 -13.28 10.22 -7.52
C GLY A 230 -12.55 10.81 -6.32
N ASN A 231 -12.22 9.96 -5.34
CA ASN A 231 -11.51 10.39 -4.13
C ASN A 231 -10.03 10.63 -4.44
N ILE A 232 -9.69 11.88 -4.73
CA ILE A 232 -8.36 12.35 -5.13
C ILE A 232 -7.88 13.49 -4.22
N PRO A 233 -6.55 13.80 -4.20
CA PRO A 233 -6.04 14.93 -3.42
C PRO A 233 -6.59 16.28 -3.90
N LEU A 234 -6.61 17.23 -2.97
CA LEU A 234 -6.91 18.63 -3.26
C LEU A 234 -5.79 19.34 -4.06
N GLY A 235 -4.58 18.76 -4.07
CA GLY A 235 -3.38 19.32 -4.68
C GLY A 235 -2.22 19.41 -3.71
N TYR A 236 -1.26 20.30 -3.97
CA TYR A 236 -0.07 20.49 -3.16
C TYR A 236 -0.18 21.67 -2.19
N PHE A 237 0.23 21.45 -0.96
CA PHE A 237 0.22 22.47 0.10
C PHE A 237 1.07 23.66 -0.27
N LYS A 238 0.45 24.84 -0.33
CA LYS A 238 1.09 26.13 -0.70
C LYS A 238 1.79 26.13 -2.07
N ASP A 239 1.35 25.29 -2.99
CA ASP A 239 1.89 25.24 -4.36
C ASP A 239 0.75 25.13 -5.41
N PRO A 240 0.02 26.23 -5.64
CA PRO A 240 -1.09 26.23 -6.61
C PRO A 240 -0.62 26.05 -8.05
N VAL A 241 0.59 26.47 -8.38
CA VAL A 241 1.16 26.32 -9.73
C VAL A 241 1.36 24.84 -10.03
N LYS A 242 2.04 24.13 -9.12
CA LYS A 242 2.26 22.68 -9.30
C LYS A 242 0.96 21.89 -9.25
N THR A 243 -0.01 22.33 -8.44
CA THR A 243 -1.35 21.72 -8.41
C THR A 243 -2.03 21.78 -9.76
N ALA A 244 -1.93 22.91 -10.46
CA ALA A 244 -2.54 23.09 -11.79
C ALA A 244 -1.84 22.29 -12.92
N GLU A 245 -0.58 21.89 -12.71
CA GLU A 245 0.21 21.10 -13.68
C GLU A 245 0.04 19.59 -13.53
N THR A 246 -0.59 19.16 -12.43
CA THR A 246 -0.73 17.73 -12.10
C THR A 246 -2.13 17.24 -12.39
#